data_293c3675fea6e2a8f38da717102da004
#
_entry.id   293c3675fea6e2a8f38da717102da004
#
_cell.length_a   1.000
_cell.length_b   1.000
_cell.length_c   1.000
_cell.angle_alpha   90.00
_cell.angle_beta   90.00
_cell.angle_gamma   90.00
#
_symmetry.space_group_name_H-M   'P 1'
#
loop_
_entity.id
_entity.type
_entity.pdbx_description
1 polymer ?
#
loop_
_entity_poly.entity_id
_entity_poly.type
_entity_poly.pdbx_seq_one_letter_code
_entity_poly.pdbx_strand_id
1 'polypeptide(L)'
;KITILEKYNTSEATFTDVETCVASLYKEKPKVVVKRVASTGRSAIPPSSVNTGAKVNLGISLIRPLSGTLTSRFGSRWGKTHKGVDIGASKGTKIVAAAAGRVTVSQYGYSGGYGNYIMLSHGNGVQTVYGHCTSLLVNVGEYVSQGQAIATVGSTGRSTGNHLHFEIRVNGIAQNPQNYVY
;
A
#
# COMPACT_ATOMS: atom_id res chain seq x y z
N LYS A 1 -36.19 2.41 -6.09
CA LYS A 1 -36.20 1.11 -6.82
C LYS A 1 -34.79 0.88 -7.33
N ILE A 2 -34.05 0.00 -6.69
CA ILE A 2 -32.76 -0.47 -7.19
C ILE A 2 -33.06 -1.75 -7.93
N THR A 3 -32.91 -1.74 -9.25
CA THR A 3 -33.09 -2.91 -10.10
C THR A 3 -31.74 -3.61 -10.18
N ILE A 4 -31.55 -4.70 -9.42
CA ILE A 4 -30.45 -5.63 -9.61
C ILE A 4 -31.03 -6.81 -10.40
N LEU A 5 -31.06 -6.69 -11.70
CA LEU A 5 -31.43 -7.77 -12.59
C LEU A 5 -30.29 -7.93 -13.59
N GLU A 6 -29.56 -9.02 -13.49
CA GLU A 6 -28.98 -9.74 -14.63
C GLU A 6 -27.84 -10.72 -14.31
N LYS A 7 -27.88 -11.43 -13.18
CA LYS A 7 -26.89 -12.53 -13.02
C LYS A 7 -27.34 -13.76 -12.23
N TYR A 8 -28.59 -13.86 -11.90
CA TYR A 8 -29.08 -15.10 -11.25
C TYR A 8 -30.26 -15.65 -12.03
N ASN A 9 -30.10 -16.89 -12.50
CA ASN A 9 -31.17 -17.67 -13.06
C ASN A 9 -32.14 -17.99 -11.92
N THR A 10 -33.25 -17.27 -11.83
CA THR A 10 -34.14 -17.21 -10.69
C THR A 10 -35.24 -18.24 -10.82
N SER A 11 -35.22 -19.23 -9.94
CA SER A 11 -36.46 -19.66 -9.31
C SER A 11 -36.86 -18.57 -8.31
N GLU A 12 -38.09 -18.06 -8.41
CA GLU A 12 -38.61 -16.93 -7.66
C GLU A 12 -38.38 -17.08 -6.15
N ALA A 13 -37.49 -16.25 -5.58
CA ALA A 13 -37.37 -16.04 -4.17
C ALA A 13 -37.90 -14.63 -3.85
N THR A 14 -39.08 -14.54 -3.26
CA THR A 14 -39.65 -13.30 -2.72
C THR A 14 -38.95 -12.96 -1.40
N PHE A 15 -38.12 -11.92 -1.39
CA PHE A 15 -37.57 -11.38 -0.16
C PHE A 15 -38.50 -10.32 0.43
N THR A 16 -38.89 -10.49 1.69
CA THR A 16 -39.86 -9.64 2.38
C THR A 16 -39.24 -8.41 3.06
N ASP A 17 -37.92 -8.36 3.22
CA ASP A 17 -37.21 -7.14 3.64
C ASP A 17 -35.72 -7.13 3.21
N VAL A 18 -35.11 -5.91 3.27
CA VAL A 18 -33.73 -5.65 2.86
C VAL A 18 -32.72 -6.22 3.85
N GLU A 19 -33.07 -6.32 5.13
CA GLU A 19 -32.14 -6.84 6.17
C GLU A 19 -31.92 -8.35 6.00
N THR A 20 -32.95 -9.09 5.65
CA THR A 20 -32.86 -10.53 5.37
C THR A 20 -32.01 -10.81 4.11
N CYS A 21 -32.09 -9.95 3.09
CA CYS A 21 -31.29 -10.04 1.88
C CYS A 21 -29.81 -9.78 2.16
N VAL A 22 -29.48 -8.76 2.96
CA VAL A 22 -28.11 -8.44 3.36
C VAL A 22 -27.51 -9.55 4.23
N ALA A 23 -28.27 -10.09 5.18
CA ALA A 23 -27.82 -11.20 6.05
C ALA A 23 -27.52 -12.47 5.26
N SER A 24 -28.25 -12.75 4.17
CA SER A 24 -28.01 -13.90 3.29
C SER A 24 -26.71 -13.77 2.50
N LEU A 25 -26.37 -12.57 2.03
CA LEU A 25 -25.12 -12.30 1.31
C LEU A 25 -23.87 -12.40 2.20
N TYR A 26 -24.02 -12.26 3.52
CA TYR A 26 -22.91 -12.34 4.49
C TYR A 26 -22.72 -13.75 5.10
N LYS A 27 -23.57 -14.72 4.80
CA LYS A 27 -23.53 -16.05 5.44
C LYS A 27 -22.48 -17.01 4.93
N GLU A 28 -21.81 -16.72 3.82
CA GLU A 28 -20.74 -17.58 3.30
C GLU A 28 -19.44 -16.83 3.05
N LYS A 29 -18.75 -16.47 4.14
CA LYS A 29 -17.30 -16.35 4.02
C LYS A 29 -16.72 -17.77 4.00
N PRO A 30 -15.96 -18.17 2.96
CA PRO A 30 -15.26 -19.44 3.00
C PRO A 30 -14.34 -19.43 4.23
N LYS A 31 -14.53 -20.38 5.14
CA LYS A 31 -13.58 -20.64 6.22
C LYS A 31 -12.29 -21.07 5.58
N VAL A 32 -11.35 -20.13 5.44
CA VAL A 32 -9.97 -20.45 5.12
C VAL A 32 -9.44 -21.26 6.29
N VAL A 33 -9.40 -22.57 6.13
CA VAL A 33 -8.71 -23.46 7.07
C VAL A 33 -7.23 -23.19 6.90
N VAL A 34 -6.70 -22.25 7.67
CA VAL A 34 -5.26 -22.07 7.81
C VAL A 34 -4.74 -23.30 8.57
N LYS A 35 -4.23 -24.30 7.84
CA LYS A 35 -3.39 -25.33 8.45
C LYS A 35 -2.20 -24.59 9.06
N ARG A 36 -2.21 -24.44 10.40
CA ARG A 36 -1.02 -24.02 11.15
C ARG A 36 0.06 -25.09 10.94
N VAL A 37 0.98 -24.80 10.04
CA VAL A 37 2.28 -25.45 10.06
C VAL A 37 2.97 -24.91 11.31
N ALA A 38 3.20 -25.77 12.29
CA ALA A 38 3.97 -25.44 13.48
C ALA A 38 5.41 -25.14 13.03
N SER A 39 5.73 -23.87 12.90
CA SER A 39 7.09 -23.39 12.73
C SER A 39 7.71 -23.25 14.11
N THR A 40 8.47 -24.26 14.52
CA THR A 40 9.43 -24.15 15.63
C THR A 40 10.53 -23.19 15.19
N GLY A 41 10.57 -22.02 15.79
CA GLY A 41 11.63 -21.04 15.52
C GLY A 41 11.11 -19.62 15.53
N ARG A 42 10.83 -19.11 16.74
CA ARG A 42 10.51 -17.71 16.97
C ARG A 42 11.81 -16.89 16.87
N SER A 43 12.24 -16.55 15.67
CA SER A 43 13.20 -15.48 15.46
C SER A 43 12.40 -14.18 15.47
N ALA A 44 12.50 -13.43 16.56
CA ALA A 44 11.93 -12.08 16.65
C ALA A 44 12.66 -11.21 15.63
N ILE A 45 11.97 -10.86 14.53
CA ILE A 45 12.51 -9.93 13.54
C ILE A 45 12.53 -8.54 14.18
N PRO A 46 13.70 -7.89 14.34
CA PRO A 46 13.78 -6.56 14.93
C PRO A 46 13.00 -5.55 14.05
N PRO A 47 12.37 -4.51 14.65
CA PRO A 47 11.50 -3.55 13.94
C PRO A 47 12.21 -2.66 12.90
N SER A 48 13.47 -2.93 12.61
CA SER A 48 14.32 -2.17 11.68
C SER A 48 14.86 -2.99 10.52
N SER A 49 14.35 -4.21 10.29
CA SER A 49 14.91 -5.07 9.25
C SER A 49 14.66 -4.54 7.85
N VAL A 50 15.73 -4.49 7.07
CA VAL A 50 15.73 -4.19 5.63
C VAL A 50 16.35 -5.37 4.89
N ASN A 51 15.79 -5.70 3.74
CA ASN A 51 16.38 -6.70 2.86
C ASN A 51 17.31 -6.01 1.85
N THR A 52 18.62 -6.18 2.02
CA THR A 52 19.65 -5.70 1.08
C THR A 52 20.08 -6.79 0.09
N GLY A 53 19.50 -7.98 0.20
CA GLY A 53 19.83 -9.14 -0.63
C GLY A 53 19.07 -9.21 -1.95
N ALA A 54 18.86 -10.44 -2.44
CA ALA A 54 18.22 -10.70 -3.71
C ALA A 54 16.76 -10.19 -3.76
N LYS A 55 16.32 -9.83 -4.98
CA LYS A 55 14.94 -9.44 -5.28
C LYS A 55 13.96 -10.54 -4.86
N VAL A 56 12.98 -10.21 -4.01
CA VAL A 56 11.89 -11.13 -3.64
C VAL A 56 10.82 -11.07 -4.72
N ASN A 57 10.25 -12.21 -5.11
CA ASN A 57 9.09 -12.21 -6.00
C ASN A 57 7.85 -11.69 -5.25
N LEU A 58 7.31 -10.58 -5.72
CA LEU A 58 6.14 -9.94 -5.11
C LEU A 58 4.81 -10.57 -5.57
N GLY A 59 4.82 -11.35 -6.64
CA GLY A 59 3.61 -11.86 -7.30
C GLY A 59 2.77 -10.76 -8.00
N ILE A 60 3.26 -9.53 -8.02
CA ILE A 60 2.61 -8.37 -8.69
C ILE A 60 3.65 -7.54 -9.43
N SER A 61 3.21 -6.82 -10.46
CA SER A 61 4.03 -5.83 -11.16
C SER A 61 3.85 -4.45 -10.53
N LEU A 62 4.95 -3.74 -10.31
CA LEU A 62 4.95 -2.37 -9.80
C LEU A 62 5.40 -1.40 -10.89
N ILE A 63 4.74 -0.24 -10.96
CA ILE A 63 5.21 0.89 -11.77
C ILE A 63 5.90 1.93 -10.89
N ARG A 64 6.70 2.79 -11.50
CA ARG A 64 7.30 3.93 -10.83
C ARG A 64 6.20 4.93 -10.43
N PRO A 65 6.09 5.30 -9.13
CA PRO A 65 4.97 6.10 -8.63
C PRO A 65 5.06 7.60 -8.95
N LEU A 66 6.24 8.07 -9.36
CA LEU A 66 6.52 9.47 -9.63
C LEU A 66 7.59 9.60 -10.72
N SER A 67 7.33 10.43 -11.73
CA SER A 67 8.36 10.89 -12.67
C SER A 67 9.18 11.98 -11.99
N GLY A 68 10.49 11.76 -11.82
CA GLY A 68 11.38 12.68 -11.12
C GLY A 68 12.80 12.13 -11.01
N THR A 69 13.69 12.88 -10.37
CA THR A 69 15.09 12.50 -10.17
C THR A 69 15.24 11.64 -8.91
N LEU A 70 15.95 10.51 -8.98
CA LEU A 70 16.34 9.75 -7.81
C LEU A 70 17.38 10.53 -7.00
N THR A 71 16.96 11.12 -5.87
CA THR A 71 17.82 11.97 -5.03
C THR A 71 18.48 11.20 -3.89
N SER A 72 17.88 10.09 -3.44
CA SER A 72 18.45 9.24 -2.41
C SER A 72 18.08 7.76 -2.60
N ARG A 73 19.08 6.90 -2.44
CA ARG A 73 18.96 5.44 -2.62
C ARG A 73 18.57 4.75 -1.32
N PHE A 74 18.04 3.54 -1.46
CA PHE A 74 17.80 2.59 -0.38
C PHE A 74 19.11 2.13 0.28
N GLY A 75 19.08 1.83 1.58
CA GLY A 75 20.18 1.22 2.31
C GLY A 75 20.82 2.09 3.37
N SER A 76 22.01 1.69 3.84
CA SER A 76 22.72 2.37 4.93
C SER A 76 23.29 3.72 4.48
N ARG A 77 23.07 4.77 5.29
CA ARG A 77 23.68 6.08 5.12
C ARG A 77 23.84 6.78 6.47
N TRP A 78 25.05 7.32 6.75
CA TRP A 78 25.36 8.06 7.99
C TRP A 78 24.89 7.37 9.26
N GLY A 79 25.15 6.05 9.39
CA GLY A 79 24.77 5.25 10.57
C GLY A 79 23.27 4.96 10.73
N LYS A 80 22.44 5.32 9.74
CA LYS A 80 20.99 5.04 9.70
C LYS A 80 20.63 4.28 8.42
N THR A 81 19.54 3.51 8.47
CA THR A 81 19.02 2.81 7.31
C THR A 81 17.90 3.59 6.66
N HIS A 82 18.05 3.90 5.37
CA HIS A 82 17.00 4.45 4.52
C HIS A 82 16.14 3.30 3.98
N LYS A 83 14.88 3.24 4.40
CA LYS A 83 13.96 2.11 4.11
C LYS A 83 13.30 2.18 2.72
N GLY A 84 13.58 3.24 1.96
CA GLY A 84 12.98 3.49 0.66
C GLY A 84 13.94 4.17 -0.30
N VAL A 85 13.37 4.83 -1.29
CA VAL A 85 14.07 5.75 -2.19
C VAL A 85 13.39 7.12 -2.13
N ASP A 86 14.18 8.18 -2.34
CA ASP A 86 13.65 9.53 -2.43
C ASP A 86 13.69 9.98 -3.91
N ILE A 87 12.54 10.44 -4.41
CA ILE A 87 12.36 10.89 -5.79
C ILE A 87 12.00 12.38 -5.77
N GLY A 88 12.93 13.22 -6.17
CA GLY A 88 12.75 14.67 -6.24
C GLY A 88 11.85 15.07 -7.40
N ALA A 89 10.86 15.94 -7.11
CA ALA A 89 9.99 16.57 -8.08
C ALA A 89 9.39 17.86 -7.50
N SER A 90 8.80 18.70 -8.33
CA SER A 90 8.15 19.94 -7.90
C SER A 90 6.98 19.65 -6.95
N LYS A 91 6.80 20.53 -5.94
CA LYS A 91 5.64 20.48 -5.04
C LYS A 91 4.33 20.45 -5.84
N GLY A 92 3.40 19.60 -5.45
CA GLY A 92 2.12 19.45 -6.14
C GLY A 92 2.12 18.46 -7.31
N THR A 93 3.28 17.93 -7.74
CA THR A 93 3.33 16.86 -8.76
C THR A 93 2.55 15.65 -8.28
N LYS A 94 1.75 15.04 -9.15
CA LYS A 94 0.92 13.87 -8.83
C LYS A 94 1.80 12.67 -8.53
N ILE A 95 1.47 11.97 -7.45
CA ILE A 95 2.00 10.67 -7.05
C ILE A 95 0.92 9.65 -7.37
N VAL A 96 1.29 8.57 -8.05
CA VAL A 96 0.36 7.51 -8.44
C VAL A 96 0.62 6.22 -7.67
N ALA A 97 -0.42 5.39 -7.54
CA ALA A 97 -0.32 4.06 -6.94
C ALA A 97 0.59 3.16 -7.78
N ALA A 98 1.62 2.60 -7.19
CA ALA A 98 2.58 1.72 -7.88
C ALA A 98 1.96 0.39 -8.33
N ALA A 99 0.92 -0.07 -7.67
CA ALA A 99 0.06 -1.19 -8.05
C ALA A 99 -1.36 -0.96 -7.55
N ALA A 100 -2.32 -1.72 -8.07
CA ALA A 100 -3.68 -1.76 -7.51
C ALA A 100 -3.64 -2.28 -6.06
N GLY A 101 -4.50 -1.73 -5.19
CA GLY A 101 -4.52 -2.14 -3.79
C GLY A 101 -5.52 -1.36 -2.94
N ARG A 102 -5.58 -1.70 -1.66
CA ARG A 102 -6.43 -1.04 -0.67
C ARG A 102 -5.61 -0.05 0.15
N VAL A 103 -6.13 1.13 0.37
CA VAL A 103 -5.56 2.14 1.26
C VAL A 103 -5.69 1.66 2.70
N THR A 104 -4.57 1.41 3.36
CA THR A 104 -4.51 1.01 4.78
C THR A 104 -4.16 2.16 5.70
N VAL A 105 -3.48 3.18 5.19
CA VAL A 105 -3.21 4.44 5.89
C VAL A 105 -3.36 5.59 4.93
N SER A 106 -4.02 6.66 5.37
CA SER A 106 -4.06 7.98 4.74
C SER A 106 -4.07 8.99 5.89
N GLN A 107 -2.90 9.54 6.24
CA GLN A 107 -2.71 10.28 7.48
C GLN A 107 -1.92 11.56 7.27
N TYR A 108 -2.44 12.64 7.84
CA TYR A 108 -1.75 13.92 7.99
C TYR A 108 -0.95 13.99 9.29
N GLY A 109 0.10 14.79 9.32
CA GLY A 109 0.90 15.08 10.53
C GLY A 109 2.35 14.66 10.40
N TYR A 110 3.07 14.57 11.55
CA TYR A 110 4.49 14.23 11.57
C TYR A 110 4.76 12.74 11.28
N SER A 111 3.88 11.87 11.78
CA SER A 111 3.84 10.42 11.47
C SER A 111 5.20 9.71 11.58
N GLY A 112 5.95 9.94 12.65
CA GLY A 112 7.29 9.35 12.86
C GLY A 112 8.34 9.81 11.85
N GLY A 113 8.09 10.93 11.17
CA GLY A 113 8.98 11.51 10.16
C GLY A 113 8.49 11.38 8.72
N TYR A 114 7.50 10.51 8.42
CA TYR A 114 6.91 10.40 7.07
C TYR A 114 6.15 11.65 6.64
N GLY A 115 5.75 12.51 7.60
CA GLY A 115 4.85 13.61 7.30
C GLY A 115 3.46 13.12 6.94
N ASN A 116 2.81 13.79 6.00
CA ASN A 116 1.58 13.29 5.40
C ASN A 116 1.93 12.10 4.50
N TYR A 117 1.28 10.96 4.72
CA TYR A 117 1.64 9.75 4.01
C TYR A 117 0.45 8.83 3.73
N ILE A 118 0.62 8.01 2.70
CA ILE A 118 -0.30 6.94 2.33
C ILE A 118 0.44 5.60 2.43
N MET A 119 -0.28 4.57 2.84
CA MET A 119 0.16 3.18 2.71
C MET A 119 -0.91 2.38 1.98
N LEU A 120 -0.49 1.61 0.99
CA LEU A 120 -1.34 0.67 0.26
C LEU A 120 -0.96 -0.76 0.63
N SER A 121 -1.97 -1.63 0.72
CA SER A 121 -1.80 -3.08 0.77
C SER A 121 -2.21 -3.67 -0.57
N HIS A 122 -1.35 -4.53 -1.11
CA HIS A 122 -1.54 -5.18 -2.42
C HIS A 122 -1.85 -6.69 -2.29
N GLY A 123 -2.07 -7.17 -1.05
CA GLY A 123 -2.20 -8.60 -0.75
C GLY A 123 -0.85 -9.28 -0.53
N ASN A 124 -0.88 -10.54 -0.08
CA ASN A 124 0.30 -11.41 0.12
C ASN A 124 1.44 -10.76 0.94
N GLY A 125 1.10 -9.87 1.89
CA GLY A 125 2.06 -9.14 2.72
C GLY A 125 2.80 -8.00 2.00
N VAL A 126 2.49 -7.72 0.73
CA VAL A 126 3.10 -6.64 -0.06
C VAL A 126 2.42 -5.31 0.27
N GLN A 127 3.23 -4.31 0.61
CA GLN A 127 2.78 -2.95 0.91
C GLN A 127 3.68 -1.92 0.22
N THR A 128 3.11 -0.75 -0.11
CA THR A 128 3.87 0.42 -0.56
C THR A 128 3.55 1.63 0.32
N VAL A 129 4.56 2.48 0.56
CA VAL A 129 4.46 3.68 1.39
C VAL A 129 4.86 4.89 0.56
N TYR A 130 4.10 5.97 0.71
CA TYR A 130 4.26 7.24 -0.02
C TYR A 130 4.29 8.39 0.99
N GLY A 131 5.48 8.86 1.33
CA GLY A 131 5.72 9.88 2.36
C GLY A 131 6.02 11.27 1.83
N HIS A 132 6.03 12.24 2.76
CA HIS A 132 6.28 13.67 2.57
C HIS A 132 5.29 14.39 1.67
N CYS A 133 4.07 13.85 1.53
CA CYS A 133 3.04 14.39 0.66
C CYS A 133 2.56 15.78 1.12
N THR A 134 2.11 16.62 0.17
CA THR A 134 1.37 17.86 0.48
C THR A 134 -0.10 17.54 0.71
N SER A 135 -0.74 16.85 -0.24
CA SER A 135 -2.16 16.49 -0.18
C SER A 135 -2.33 14.99 -0.37
N LEU A 136 -3.28 14.43 0.36
CA LEU A 136 -3.72 13.04 0.23
C LEU A 136 -5.06 13.06 -0.51
N LEU A 137 -5.19 12.27 -1.58
CA LEU A 137 -6.34 12.29 -2.50
C LEU A 137 -7.27 11.09 -2.32
N VAL A 138 -6.93 10.18 -1.39
CA VAL A 138 -7.67 8.95 -1.13
C VAL A 138 -7.79 8.71 0.37
N ASN A 139 -8.85 8.01 0.79
CA ASN A 139 -9.16 7.73 2.19
C ASN A 139 -8.85 6.27 2.56
N VAL A 140 -8.67 6.01 3.86
CA VAL A 140 -8.51 4.65 4.39
C VAL A 140 -9.71 3.79 4.00
N GLY A 141 -9.44 2.59 3.52
CA GLY A 141 -10.44 1.64 3.09
C GLY A 141 -10.73 1.66 1.58
N GLU A 142 -10.42 2.74 0.86
CA GLU A 142 -10.61 2.82 -0.58
C GLU A 142 -9.71 1.82 -1.35
N TYR A 143 -10.22 1.33 -2.47
CA TYR A 143 -9.44 0.57 -3.45
C TYR A 143 -8.97 1.51 -4.56
N VAL A 144 -7.70 1.40 -4.92
CA VAL A 144 -7.09 2.20 -5.99
C VAL A 144 -6.56 1.29 -7.09
N SER A 145 -6.66 1.75 -8.34
CA SER A 145 -6.03 1.10 -9.49
C SER A 145 -4.55 1.47 -9.59
N GLN A 146 -3.74 0.62 -10.21
CA GLN A 146 -2.38 0.98 -10.60
C GLN A 146 -2.39 2.23 -11.49
N GLY A 147 -1.52 3.20 -11.21
CA GLY A 147 -1.46 4.47 -11.93
C GLY A 147 -2.48 5.51 -11.50
N GLN A 148 -3.43 5.19 -10.60
CA GLN A 148 -4.36 6.16 -10.04
C GLN A 148 -3.61 7.20 -9.18
N ALA A 149 -3.92 8.49 -9.35
CA ALA A 149 -3.38 9.55 -8.50
C ALA A 149 -3.90 9.39 -7.07
N ILE A 150 -2.98 9.31 -6.09
CA ILE A 150 -3.29 9.08 -4.67
C ILE A 150 -2.84 10.23 -3.76
N ALA A 151 -1.81 10.97 -4.18
CA ALA A 151 -1.27 12.09 -3.40
C ALA A 151 -0.56 13.10 -4.30
N THR A 152 -0.02 14.15 -3.70
CA THR A 152 0.86 15.12 -4.38
C THR A 152 2.16 15.32 -3.61
N VAL A 153 3.25 15.56 -4.35
CA VAL A 153 4.59 15.78 -3.80
C VAL A 153 4.62 16.98 -2.86
N GLY A 154 5.32 16.84 -1.76
CA GLY A 154 5.54 17.88 -0.78
C GLY A 154 6.89 17.78 -0.08
N SER A 155 6.94 18.36 1.13
CA SER A 155 8.12 18.35 2.02
C SER A 155 7.66 18.33 3.49
N THR A 156 6.64 17.53 3.80
CA THR A 156 6.10 17.41 5.17
C THR A 156 6.91 16.40 6.00
N GLY A 157 6.79 16.48 7.33
CA GLY A 157 7.53 15.60 8.23
C GLY A 157 9.03 15.90 8.26
N ARG A 158 9.88 14.86 8.32
CA ARG A 158 11.34 14.99 8.30
C ARG A 158 11.87 15.02 6.87
N SER A 159 11.78 16.17 6.22
CA SER A 159 12.18 16.38 4.83
C SER A 159 12.99 17.67 4.71
N THR A 160 13.96 17.71 3.81
CA THR A 160 14.80 18.89 3.52
C THR A 160 14.44 19.57 2.20
N GLY A 161 13.46 19.04 1.45
CA GLY A 161 13.05 19.59 0.17
C GLY A 161 11.92 18.77 -0.46
N ASN A 162 11.37 19.24 -1.57
CA ASN A 162 10.25 18.59 -2.23
C ASN A 162 10.66 17.25 -2.86
N HIS A 163 10.15 16.14 -2.34
CA HIS A 163 10.37 14.81 -2.86
C HIS A 163 9.27 13.84 -2.41
N LEU A 164 9.17 12.71 -3.06
CA LEU A 164 8.45 11.52 -2.59
C LEU A 164 9.44 10.60 -1.90
N HIS A 165 9.18 10.22 -0.65
CA HIS A 165 9.78 9.04 -0.04
C HIS A 165 8.93 7.81 -0.37
N PHE A 166 9.50 6.83 -1.07
CA PHE A 166 8.81 5.64 -1.54
C PHE A 166 9.41 4.37 -0.98
N GLU A 167 8.58 3.53 -0.32
CA GLU A 167 9.01 2.22 0.19
C GLU A 167 8.19 1.09 -0.44
N ILE A 168 8.83 -0.07 -0.56
CA ILE A 168 8.19 -1.36 -0.79
C ILE A 168 8.47 -2.22 0.41
N ARG A 169 7.44 -2.88 0.96
CA ARG A 169 7.57 -3.80 2.09
C ARG A 169 6.97 -5.15 1.76
N VAL A 170 7.60 -6.21 2.26
CA VAL A 170 7.07 -7.58 2.22
C VAL A 170 7.06 -8.11 3.65
N ASN A 171 5.89 -8.41 4.18
CA ASN A 171 5.68 -8.84 5.58
C ASN A 171 6.34 -7.87 6.59
N GLY A 172 6.24 -6.56 6.32
CA GLY A 172 6.82 -5.51 7.15
C GLY A 172 8.31 -5.23 6.91
N ILE A 173 9.01 -6.06 6.15
CA ILE A 173 10.44 -5.91 5.83
C ILE A 173 10.60 -5.04 4.59
N ALA A 174 11.34 -3.92 4.72
CA ALA A 174 11.61 -3.02 3.60
C ALA A 174 12.50 -3.69 2.55
N GLN A 175 12.11 -3.56 1.29
CA GLN A 175 12.82 -4.04 0.11
C GLN A 175 13.41 -2.86 -0.64
N ASN A 176 14.51 -3.07 -1.39
CA ASN A 176 15.07 -2.02 -2.24
C ASN A 176 14.14 -1.72 -3.43
N PRO A 177 13.48 -0.53 -3.48
CA PRO A 177 12.55 -0.21 -4.57
C PRO A 177 13.20 -0.17 -5.95
N GLN A 178 14.51 0.09 -6.04
CA GLN A 178 15.22 0.12 -7.32
C GLN A 178 15.18 -1.22 -8.06
N ASN A 179 15.02 -2.33 -7.34
CA ASN A 179 14.90 -3.66 -7.94
C ASN A 179 13.54 -3.91 -8.61
N TYR A 180 12.55 -3.04 -8.40
CA TYR A 180 11.16 -3.28 -8.82
C TYR A 180 10.59 -2.22 -9.76
N VAL A 181 11.03 -0.96 -9.61
CA VAL A 181 10.42 0.18 -10.33
C VAL A 181 11.44 1.01 -11.15
N TYR A 182 12.67 0.49 -11.30
CA TYR A 182 13.73 1.10 -12.12
C TYR A 182 14.32 0.12 -13.10
#